data_5c04650d6b7d708f295ba009afbed9be
#
_entry.id   5c04650d6b7d708f295ba009afbed9be
#
_cell.length_a   1.000
_cell.length_b   1.000
_cell.length_c   1.000
_cell.angle_alpha   90.00
_cell.angle_beta   90.00
_cell.angle_gamma   90.00
#
_symmetry.space_group_name_H-M   'P 1'
#
loop_
_entity.id
_entity.type
_entity.pdbx_description
1 polymer ?
#
loop_
_entity_poly.entity_id
_entity_poly.type
_entity_poly.pdbx_seq_one_letter_code
_entity_poly.pdbx_strand_id
1 'polypeptide(L)'
;IIGRTMIGNHFKKKFSKRPPPGIIVTEVIEKEFSEKIETFGTAISKRSKTFKIKKDDLFEDLKLKNFVKKGEILIKLKSGNIIAPFSGVLGYTGLTEDILISNNIIIITLDDNSTIYSDIKIPENYSAFMKKGLPVEIKITSYKDKIFEGEVDFVSSRINADTRSLLSRIKIDNSNLELISGSLLEVGVKFNLRSSLSVPDTSVMVEGDKSYVYKINNENVANKTEVKTGLRSDKNIEIISGLTEGDIIVAEGLKKVRPSGKIKPINK
;
A
#
# COMPACT_ATOMS: atom_id res chain seq x y z
N ILE A 1 -6.16 -32.99 66.50
CA ILE A 1 -7.06 -32.94 65.32
C ILE A 1 -7.46 -31.52 64.98
N ILE A 2 -7.67 -30.62 65.96
CA ILE A 2 -8.11 -29.21 65.73
C ILE A 2 -7.08 -28.33 65.01
N GLY A 3 -5.74 -28.57 65.22
CA GLY A 3 -4.70 -27.76 64.56
C GLY A 3 -4.57 -27.97 63.04
N ARG A 4 -4.87 -29.19 62.54
CA ARG A 4 -4.79 -29.50 61.09
C ARG A 4 -5.91 -28.85 60.27
N THR A 5 -7.11 -28.70 60.84
CA THR A 5 -8.23 -28.03 60.20
C THR A 5 -8.07 -26.52 60.15
N MET A 6 -7.47 -25.89 61.15
CA MET A 6 -7.20 -24.45 61.14
C MET A 6 -6.11 -24.07 60.08
N ILE A 7 -5.04 -24.86 59.96
CA ILE A 7 -3.98 -24.64 58.97
C ILE A 7 -4.55 -24.82 57.55
N GLY A 8 -5.36 -25.87 57.31
CA GLY A 8 -6.00 -26.08 56.01
C GLY A 8 -6.94 -24.93 55.59
N ASN A 9 -7.68 -24.34 56.53
CA ASN A 9 -8.57 -23.21 56.26
C ASN A 9 -7.81 -21.89 56.07
N HIS A 10 -6.67 -21.74 56.75
CA HIS A 10 -5.82 -20.54 56.55
C HIS A 10 -5.11 -20.58 55.19
N PHE A 11 -4.65 -21.73 54.73
CA PHE A 11 -4.10 -21.90 53.40
C PHE A 11 -5.15 -21.74 52.30
N LYS A 12 -6.37 -22.28 52.45
CA LYS A 12 -7.48 -22.07 51.51
C LYS A 12 -7.86 -20.62 51.40
N LYS A 13 -7.89 -19.83 52.49
CA LYS A 13 -8.16 -18.37 52.45
C LYS A 13 -7.05 -17.56 51.80
N LYS A 14 -5.80 -17.93 51.98
CA LYS A 14 -4.64 -17.19 51.46
C LYS A 14 -4.36 -17.42 49.97
N PHE A 15 -4.80 -18.58 49.43
CA PHE A 15 -4.60 -18.93 48.01
C PHE A 15 -5.87 -18.76 47.15
N SER A 16 -7.05 -18.44 47.72
CA SER A 16 -8.34 -18.43 47.02
C SER A 16 -8.68 -17.10 46.33
N LYS A 17 -7.87 -16.03 46.44
CA LYS A 17 -8.20 -14.74 45.81
C LYS A 17 -6.97 -13.99 45.35
N ARG A 18 -6.28 -14.53 44.34
CA ARG A 18 -5.47 -13.63 43.55
C ARG A 18 -6.46 -12.72 42.81
N PRO A 19 -6.27 -11.37 42.86
CA PRO A 19 -7.13 -10.49 42.09
C PRO A 19 -7.09 -10.87 40.61
N PRO A 20 -8.18 -10.72 39.87
CA PRO A 20 -8.20 -11.01 38.44
C PRO A 20 -7.11 -10.23 37.74
N PRO A 21 -6.37 -10.82 36.81
CA PRO A 21 -5.31 -10.13 36.09
C PRO A 21 -5.91 -8.98 35.26
N GLY A 22 -5.23 -7.83 35.24
CA GLY A 22 -5.54 -6.74 34.32
C GLY A 22 -5.17 -7.18 32.89
N ILE A 23 -6.11 -7.14 32.00
CA ILE A 23 -5.98 -7.61 30.61
C ILE A 23 -6.49 -6.53 29.67
N ILE A 24 -5.71 -6.20 28.64
CA ILE A 24 -6.11 -5.24 27.60
C ILE A 24 -7.14 -5.91 26.71
N VAL A 25 -8.28 -5.24 26.58
CA VAL A 25 -9.40 -5.70 25.75
C VAL A 25 -9.67 -4.71 24.63
N THR A 26 -10.31 -5.17 23.57
CA THR A 26 -10.77 -4.36 22.46
C THR A 26 -12.11 -4.85 21.94
N GLU A 27 -12.82 -3.99 21.29
CA GLU A 27 -14.06 -4.30 20.60
C GLU A 27 -13.78 -4.82 19.18
N VAL A 28 -14.56 -5.78 18.73
CA VAL A 28 -14.55 -6.28 17.36
C VAL A 28 -15.29 -5.28 16.48
N ILE A 29 -14.62 -4.73 15.49
CA ILE A 29 -15.16 -3.72 14.59
C ILE A 29 -14.98 -4.17 13.14
N GLU A 30 -15.79 -3.64 12.24
CA GLU A 30 -15.59 -3.83 10.82
C GLU A 30 -14.43 -2.97 10.29
N LYS A 31 -13.65 -3.54 9.38
CA LYS A 31 -12.60 -2.86 8.61
C LYS A 31 -12.61 -3.32 7.16
N GLU A 32 -12.04 -2.49 6.31
CA GLU A 32 -11.81 -2.87 4.91
C GLU A 32 -10.61 -3.81 4.80
N PHE A 33 -10.84 -4.91 4.11
CA PHE A 33 -9.81 -5.86 3.72
C PHE A 33 -9.74 -5.97 2.20
N SER A 34 -8.54 -6.14 1.69
CA SER A 34 -8.31 -6.38 0.25
C SER A 34 -7.13 -7.31 0.06
N GLU A 35 -7.18 -8.11 -0.98
CA GLU A 35 -6.02 -8.81 -1.49
C GLU A 35 -5.18 -7.84 -2.33
N LYS A 36 -3.89 -8.12 -2.47
CA LYS A 36 -2.94 -7.25 -3.16
C LYS A 36 -2.06 -8.06 -4.10
N ILE A 37 -1.96 -7.61 -5.33
CA ILE A 37 -0.97 -8.11 -6.28
C ILE A 37 0.17 -7.11 -6.35
N GLU A 38 1.38 -7.56 -6.10
CA GLU A 38 2.59 -6.73 -6.20
C GLU A 38 3.28 -6.98 -7.53
N THR A 39 3.61 -5.91 -8.21
CA THR A 39 4.30 -5.92 -9.51
C THR A 39 5.13 -4.65 -9.66
N PHE A 40 5.84 -4.54 -10.78
CA PHE A 40 6.65 -3.37 -11.09
C PHE A 40 6.19 -2.75 -12.41
N GLY A 41 6.45 -1.45 -12.52
CA GLY A 41 6.22 -0.71 -13.74
C GLY A 41 7.19 0.46 -13.87
N THR A 42 7.15 1.14 -15.00
CA THR A 42 7.94 2.35 -15.24
C THR A 42 7.00 3.54 -15.37
N ALA A 43 7.36 4.65 -14.73
CA ALA A 43 6.61 5.90 -14.85
C ALA A 43 6.67 6.43 -16.28
N ILE A 44 5.53 6.73 -16.85
CA ILE A 44 5.35 7.26 -18.22
C ILE A 44 4.59 8.58 -18.12
N SER A 45 5.13 9.63 -18.70
CA SER A 45 4.46 10.93 -18.79
C SER A 45 3.14 10.82 -19.54
N LYS A 46 2.16 11.64 -19.19
CA LYS A 46 0.90 11.80 -19.93
C LYS A 46 1.12 12.13 -21.39
N ARG A 47 2.10 12.98 -21.67
CA ARG A 47 2.56 13.36 -23.01
C ARG A 47 4.04 13.61 -22.98
N SER A 48 4.73 13.20 -24.03
CA SER A 48 6.14 13.47 -24.22
C SER A 48 6.39 13.93 -25.66
N LYS A 49 7.26 14.91 -25.82
CA LYS A 49 7.71 15.40 -27.12
C LYS A 49 9.21 15.57 -27.11
N THR A 50 9.88 14.90 -28.02
CA THR A 50 11.33 15.01 -28.19
C THR A 50 11.64 15.97 -29.34
N PHE A 51 12.56 16.89 -29.12
CA PHE A 51 13.12 17.80 -30.09
C PHE A 51 14.58 17.44 -30.33
N LYS A 52 14.96 17.27 -31.58
CA LYS A 52 16.32 17.05 -32.03
C LYS A 52 16.79 18.31 -32.76
N ILE A 53 17.82 18.98 -32.27
CA ILE A 53 18.26 20.29 -32.70
C ILE A 53 19.72 20.20 -33.11
N LYS A 54 20.06 20.71 -34.28
CA LYS A 54 21.44 20.88 -34.67
C LYS A 54 22.04 22.06 -33.90
N LYS A 55 23.21 21.87 -33.30
CA LYS A 55 23.90 22.95 -32.54
C LYS A 55 24.16 24.18 -33.39
N ASP A 56 24.49 23.98 -34.66
CA ASP A 56 24.75 25.06 -35.62
C ASP A 56 23.52 25.90 -35.99
N ASP A 57 22.29 25.37 -35.77
CA ASP A 57 21.05 26.06 -36.03
C ASP A 57 20.58 26.95 -34.85
N LEU A 58 21.25 26.86 -33.70
CA LEU A 58 20.95 27.74 -32.55
C LEU A 58 21.19 29.20 -32.93
N PHE A 59 20.20 30.06 -32.60
CA PHE A 59 20.32 31.51 -32.76
C PHE A 59 21.04 32.15 -31.56
N GLU A 60 20.86 31.63 -30.37
CA GLU A 60 21.49 32.02 -29.11
C GLU A 60 21.77 30.79 -28.25
N ASP A 61 22.64 30.94 -27.24
CA ASP A 61 22.93 29.86 -26.31
C ASP A 61 21.65 29.32 -25.64
N LEU A 62 21.63 28.02 -25.42
CA LEU A 62 20.47 27.33 -24.83
C LEU A 62 20.28 27.79 -23.36
N LYS A 63 19.18 28.46 -23.09
CA LYS A 63 18.77 28.82 -21.73
C LYS A 63 18.01 27.64 -21.09
N LEU A 64 18.64 26.98 -20.11
CA LEU A 64 18.04 25.85 -19.40
C LEU A 64 16.86 26.34 -18.54
N LYS A 65 15.69 25.79 -18.80
CA LYS A 65 14.46 25.98 -18.01
C LYS A 65 14.02 24.63 -17.50
N ASN A 66 13.47 24.57 -16.28
CA ASN A 66 12.93 23.32 -15.74
C ASN A 66 11.48 23.10 -16.17
N PHE A 67 10.69 24.19 -16.23
CA PHE A 67 9.27 24.12 -16.58
C PHE A 67 8.92 25.21 -17.61
N VAL A 68 8.02 24.87 -18.53
CA VAL A 68 7.51 25.79 -19.54
C VAL A 68 6.01 25.69 -19.69
N LYS A 69 5.38 26.80 -20.09
CA LYS A 69 3.95 26.86 -20.38
C LYS A 69 3.70 26.62 -21.86
N LYS A 70 2.51 26.09 -22.19
CA LYS A 70 2.04 25.99 -23.58
C LYS A 70 2.14 27.33 -24.29
N GLY A 71 2.69 27.33 -25.51
CA GLY A 71 2.86 28.54 -26.32
C GLY A 71 4.14 29.32 -26.04
N GLU A 72 4.91 28.94 -25.02
CA GLU A 72 6.21 29.57 -24.71
C GLU A 72 7.28 29.15 -25.71
N ILE A 73 8.17 30.09 -26.07
CA ILE A 73 9.33 29.76 -26.91
C ILE A 73 10.31 28.94 -26.10
N LEU A 74 10.54 27.70 -26.51
CA LEU A 74 11.52 26.79 -25.94
C LEU A 74 12.92 27.13 -26.38
N ILE A 75 13.10 27.33 -27.68
CA ILE A 75 14.40 27.49 -28.33
C ILE A 75 14.25 28.42 -29.51
N LYS A 76 15.20 29.33 -29.66
CA LYS A 76 15.33 30.19 -30.84
C LYS A 76 16.35 29.57 -31.77
N LEU A 77 15.94 29.25 -32.99
CA LEU A 77 16.76 28.73 -34.04
C LEU A 77 16.90 29.75 -35.17
N LYS A 78 17.95 29.64 -35.95
CA LYS A 78 18.11 30.43 -37.20
C LYS A 78 17.04 30.10 -38.22
N SER A 79 16.56 28.85 -38.22
CA SER A 79 15.48 28.33 -39.08
C SER A 79 14.07 28.66 -38.58
N GLY A 80 13.92 29.13 -37.31
CA GLY A 80 12.61 29.47 -36.73
C GLY A 80 12.50 29.01 -35.28
N ASN A 81 11.54 29.54 -34.53
CA ASN A 81 11.40 29.23 -33.10
C ASN A 81 10.69 27.89 -32.85
N ILE A 82 11.16 27.13 -31.90
CA ILE A 82 10.43 25.98 -31.33
C ILE A 82 9.56 26.46 -30.19
N ILE A 83 8.26 26.20 -30.28
CA ILE A 83 7.23 26.59 -29.32
C ILE A 83 6.72 25.37 -28.57
N ALA A 84 6.48 25.51 -27.26
CA ALA A 84 5.94 24.45 -26.41
C ALA A 84 4.49 24.08 -26.86
N PRO A 85 4.25 22.85 -27.32
CA PRO A 85 2.90 22.43 -27.72
C PRO A 85 1.97 22.20 -26.52
N PHE A 86 2.53 21.99 -25.33
CA PHE A 86 1.85 21.85 -24.04
C PHE A 86 2.78 22.30 -22.90
N SER A 87 2.21 22.54 -21.72
CA SER A 87 2.99 22.85 -20.51
C SER A 87 3.64 21.59 -19.95
N GLY A 88 4.87 21.69 -19.47
CA GLY A 88 5.58 20.53 -18.94
C GLY A 88 6.99 20.83 -18.45
N VAL A 89 7.66 19.77 -18.06
CA VAL A 89 9.06 19.79 -17.59
C VAL A 89 10.00 19.49 -18.76
N LEU A 90 11.09 20.23 -18.84
CA LEU A 90 12.11 19.99 -19.85
C LEU A 90 13.21 19.07 -19.33
N GLY A 91 13.46 18.00 -20.07
CA GLY A 91 14.62 17.12 -19.90
C GLY A 91 15.69 17.43 -20.94
N TYR A 92 16.93 17.44 -20.51
CA TYR A 92 18.09 17.70 -21.38
C TYR A 92 19.00 16.50 -21.41
N THR A 93 19.48 16.15 -22.59
CA THR A 93 20.50 15.11 -22.76
C THR A 93 21.77 15.76 -23.28
N GLY A 94 22.90 15.54 -22.62
CA GLY A 94 24.20 16.09 -23.05
C GLY A 94 24.44 17.53 -22.62
N LEU A 95 24.27 17.82 -21.31
CA LEU A 95 24.54 19.13 -20.71
C LEU A 95 26.04 19.44 -20.52
N THR A 96 26.92 18.46 -20.69
CA THR A 96 28.36 18.63 -20.56
C THR A 96 28.98 18.81 -21.94
N GLU A 97 29.91 19.79 -22.06
CA GLU A 97 30.61 20.08 -23.32
C GLU A 97 31.43 18.89 -23.85
N ASP A 98 31.85 17.96 -22.99
CA ASP A 98 32.67 16.80 -23.30
C ASP A 98 31.90 15.55 -23.74
N ILE A 99 30.59 15.53 -23.65
CA ILE A 99 29.83 14.44 -24.28
C ILE A 99 29.75 14.77 -25.77
N LEU A 100 30.72 14.25 -26.52
CA LEU A 100 30.64 14.08 -27.96
C LEU A 100 29.36 13.28 -28.30
N ILE A 101 28.24 13.98 -28.34
CA ILE A 101 27.09 13.51 -29.11
C ILE A 101 27.59 13.53 -30.54
N SER A 102 28.00 12.39 -31.03
CA SER A 102 28.47 12.16 -32.37
C SER A 102 27.44 12.68 -33.35
N ASN A 103 27.44 13.88 -33.76
CA ASN A 103 26.62 14.50 -34.80
C ASN A 103 26.14 15.93 -34.50
N ASN A 104 26.69 16.64 -33.53
CA ASN A 104 26.31 18.05 -33.28
C ASN A 104 24.79 18.25 -33.02
N ILE A 105 24.11 17.25 -32.39
CA ILE A 105 22.69 17.26 -32.12
C ILE A 105 22.42 17.38 -30.62
N ILE A 106 21.58 18.32 -30.22
CA ILE A 106 21.03 18.45 -28.86
C ILE A 106 19.67 17.79 -28.84
N ILE A 107 19.42 16.95 -27.84
CA ILE A 107 18.14 16.30 -27.61
C ILE A 107 17.49 16.93 -26.38
N ILE A 108 16.27 17.43 -26.56
CA ILE A 108 15.45 18.00 -25.49
C ILE A 108 14.13 17.28 -25.48
N THR A 109 13.65 16.88 -24.30
CA THR A 109 12.32 16.32 -24.11
C THR A 109 11.44 17.32 -23.37
N LEU A 110 10.21 17.43 -23.77
CA LEU A 110 9.15 18.14 -23.02
C LEU A 110 8.16 17.10 -22.54
N ASP A 111 8.02 16.98 -21.22
CA ASP A 111 7.22 15.95 -20.56
C ASP A 111 6.11 16.58 -19.71
N ASP A 112 4.84 16.25 -20.02
CA ASP A 112 3.70 16.56 -19.17
C ASP A 112 3.57 15.49 -18.10
N ASN A 113 4.20 15.74 -16.95
CA ASN A 113 4.20 14.84 -15.80
C ASN A 113 3.03 15.09 -14.84
N SER A 114 2.05 15.93 -15.17
CA SER A 114 0.89 16.20 -14.30
C SER A 114 0.06 14.95 -13.96
N THR A 115 0.12 13.96 -14.83
CA THR A 115 -0.39 12.61 -14.64
C THR A 115 0.68 11.62 -15.08
N ILE A 116 0.94 10.63 -14.26
CA ILE A 116 1.84 9.53 -14.61
C ILE A 116 0.99 8.29 -14.93
N TYR A 117 1.35 7.62 -16.00
CA TYR A 117 0.87 6.29 -16.33
C TYR A 117 1.96 5.27 -16.09
N SER A 118 1.56 4.02 -15.92
CA SER A 118 2.50 2.89 -15.99
C SER A 118 1.80 1.67 -16.55
N ASP A 119 2.47 0.98 -17.44
CA ASP A 119 2.02 -0.31 -17.96
C ASP A 119 2.61 -1.41 -17.08
N ILE A 120 1.74 -2.18 -16.45
CA ILE A 120 2.08 -3.26 -15.53
C ILE A 120 1.64 -4.60 -16.10
N LYS A 121 2.36 -5.65 -15.74
CA LYS A 121 2.05 -7.02 -16.13
C LYS A 121 1.46 -7.76 -14.94
N ILE A 122 0.24 -8.25 -15.10
CA ILE A 122 -0.49 -9.01 -14.09
C ILE A 122 -0.46 -10.49 -14.48
N PRO A 123 -0.04 -11.42 -13.62
CA PRO A 123 -0.06 -12.84 -13.90
C PRO A 123 -1.46 -13.35 -14.27
N GLU A 124 -1.55 -14.31 -15.19
CA GLU A 124 -2.80 -14.82 -15.77
C GLU A 124 -3.81 -15.29 -14.71
N ASN A 125 -3.35 -15.91 -13.63
CA ASN A 125 -4.19 -16.40 -12.53
C ASN A 125 -4.98 -15.30 -11.80
N TYR A 126 -4.57 -14.01 -11.92
CA TYR A 126 -5.27 -12.88 -11.38
C TYR A 126 -6.12 -12.11 -12.39
N SER A 127 -6.15 -12.55 -13.66
CA SER A 127 -6.83 -11.84 -14.74
C SER A 127 -8.32 -11.61 -14.49
N ALA A 128 -9.00 -12.58 -13.85
CA ALA A 128 -10.42 -12.50 -13.53
C ALA A 128 -10.77 -11.38 -12.51
N PHE A 129 -9.80 -10.95 -11.71
CA PHE A 129 -10.00 -9.91 -10.71
C PHE A 129 -9.71 -8.51 -11.26
N MET A 130 -9.02 -8.41 -12.41
CA MET A 130 -8.60 -7.14 -12.97
C MET A 130 -9.75 -6.40 -13.65
N LYS A 131 -9.98 -5.17 -13.21
CA LYS A 131 -10.97 -4.27 -13.79
C LYS A 131 -10.51 -2.82 -13.64
N LYS A 132 -11.02 -1.95 -14.52
CA LYS A 132 -10.82 -0.50 -14.41
C LYS A 132 -11.35 0.02 -13.07
N GLY A 133 -10.66 0.99 -12.48
CA GLY A 133 -11.02 1.64 -11.22
C GLY A 133 -10.56 0.89 -9.95
N LEU A 134 -9.82 -0.23 -10.07
CA LEU A 134 -9.21 -0.83 -8.88
C LEU A 134 -8.17 0.12 -8.29
N PRO A 135 -8.17 0.31 -6.95
CA PRO A 135 -7.19 1.16 -6.30
C PRO A 135 -5.79 0.54 -6.35
N VAL A 136 -4.82 1.41 -6.51
CA VAL A 136 -3.40 1.05 -6.64
C VAL A 136 -2.58 1.86 -5.66
N GLU A 137 -1.70 1.19 -4.92
CA GLU A 137 -0.66 1.81 -4.09
C GLU A 137 0.67 1.73 -4.82
N ILE A 138 1.38 2.85 -4.87
CA ILE A 138 2.66 2.95 -5.54
C ILE A 138 3.73 3.40 -4.57
N LYS A 139 4.86 2.68 -4.56
CA LYS A 139 6.07 3.06 -3.84
C LYS A 139 7.19 3.29 -4.83
N ILE A 140 8.08 4.24 -4.52
CA ILE A 140 9.29 4.50 -5.27
C ILE A 140 10.48 4.62 -4.32
N THR A 141 11.63 4.15 -4.75
CA THR A 141 12.84 4.09 -3.92
C THR A 141 13.29 5.46 -3.41
N SER A 142 13.00 6.53 -4.18
CA SER A 142 13.37 7.91 -3.82
C SER A 142 12.60 8.47 -2.63
N TYR A 143 11.43 7.88 -2.28
CA TYR A 143 10.58 8.33 -1.18
C TYR A 143 10.22 7.12 -0.29
N LYS A 144 11.10 6.78 0.65
CA LYS A 144 11.04 5.54 1.45
C LYS A 144 9.72 5.32 2.19
N ASP A 145 9.11 6.40 2.69
CA ASP A 145 7.92 6.32 3.56
C ASP A 145 6.66 6.91 2.89
N LYS A 146 6.74 7.27 1.61
CA LYS A 146 5.61 7.86 0.89
C LYS A 146 4.94 6.84 -0.02
N ILE A 147 3.63 6.73 0.12
CA ILE A 147 2.78 5.95 -0.77
C ILE A 147 2.03 6.94 -1.67
N PHE A 148 2.11 6.71 -2.97
CA PHE A 148 1.29 7.40 -3.94
C PHE A 148 0.08 6.53 -4.27
N GLU A 149 -1.06 7.15 -4.49
CA GLU A 149 -2.30 6.47 -4.83
C GLU A 149 -2.61 6.64 -6.31
N GLY A 150 -3.22 5.63 -6.88
CA GLY A 150 -3.67 5.62 -8.26
C GLY A 150 -4.79 4.63 -8.48
N GLU A 151 -5.13 4.44 -9.73
CA GLU A 151 -6.19 3.52 -10.14
C GLU A 151 -5.77 2.75 -11.41
N VAL A 152 -6.37 1.58 -11.61
CA VAL A 152 -6.29 0.88 -12.89
C VAL A 152 -7.14 1.63 -13.90
N ASP A 153 -6.51 2.21 -14.93
CA ASP A 153 -7.17 2.98 -15.98
C ASP A 153 -7.63 2.11 -17.15
N PHE A 154 -6.83 1.10 -17.49
CA PHE A 154 -7.11 0.20 -18.61
C PHE A 154 -6.66 -1.21 -18.30
N VAL A 155 -7.43 -2.19 -18.76
CA VAL A 155 -7.10 -3.63 -18.71
C VAL A 155 -7.21 -4.19 -20.11
N SER A 156 -6.18 -4.84 -20.59
CA SER A 156 -6.17 -5.51 -21.89
C SER A 156 -7.23 -6.60 -21.94
N SER A 157 -7.85 -6.79 -23.09
CA SER A 157 -8.76 -7.91 -23.35
C SER A 157 -8.05 -9.20 -23.75
N ARG A 158 -6.72 -9.20 -23.79
CA ARG A 158 -5.92 -10.32 -24.27
C ARG A 158 -4.75 -10.59 -23.35
N ILE A 159 -4.55 -11.88 -23.02
CA ILE A 159 -3.38 -12.38 -22.31
C ILE A 159 -2.24 -12.59 -23.33
N ASN A 160 -1.05 -12.16 -22.95
CA ASN A 160 0.16 -12.47 -23.69
C ASN A 160 0.53 -13.94 -23.43
N ALA A 161 0.52 -14.77 -24.48
CA ALA A 161 0.74 -16.21 -24.35
C ALA A 161 2.19 -16.57 -23.97
N ASP A 162 3.18 -15.75 -24.38
CA ASP A 162 4.59 -16.01 -24.09
C ASP A 162 4.95 -15.72 -22.64
N THR A 163 4.41 -14.62 -22.09
CA THR A 163 4.69 -14.17 -20.73
C THR A 163 3.63 -14.59 -19.71
N ARG A 164 2.53 -15.21 -20.15
CA ARG A 164 1.37 -15.58 -19.31
C ARG A 164 0.92 -14.44 -18.43
N SER A 165 0.81 -13.24 -19.01
CA SER A 165 0.43 -12.03 -18.28
C SER A 165 -0.60 -11.19 -19.04
N LEU A 166 -1.40 -10.47 -18.26
CA LEU A 166 -2.38 -9.50 -18.71
C LEU A 166 -1.76 -8.10 -18.58
N LEU A 167 -1.73 -7.34 -19.67
CA LEU A 167 -1.29 -5.94 -19.62
C LEU A 167 -2.38 -5.08 -19.01
N SER A 168 -2.01 -4.30 -18.00
CA SER A 168 -2.89 -3.31 -17.39
C SER A 168 -2.17 -1.97 -17.30
N ARG A 169 -2.87 -0.88 -17.52
CA ARG A 169 -2.34 0.48 -17.34
C ARG A 169 -2.90 1.09 -16.08
N ILE A 170 -2.04 1.63 -15.27
CA ILE A 170 -2.41 2.42 -14.09
C ILE A 170 -2.23 3.91 -14.39
N LYS A 171 -3.00 4.72 -13.69
CA LYS A 171 -2.98 6.17 -13.73
C LYS A 171 -2.79 6.71 -12.33
N ILE A 172 -1.89 7.68 -12.20
CA ILE A 172 -1.47 8.28 -10.94
C ILE A 172 -1.59 9.80 -11.09
N ASP A 173 -2.29 10.46 -10.17
CA ASP A 173 -2.24 11.92 -10.10
C ASP A 173 -0.87 12.37 -9.59
N ASN A 174 -0.24 13.24 -10.34
CA ASN A 174 1.09 13.78 -10.03
C ASN A 174 1.08 15.32 -10.15
N SER A 175 0.02 15.94 -9.67
CA SER A 175 -0.15 17.42 -9.74
C SER A 175 1.02 18.16 -9.07
N ASN A 176 1.66 17.54 -8.08
CA ASN A 176 2.84 18.09 -7.38
C ASN A 176 4.16 17.86 -8.13
N LEU A 177 4.14 17.16 -9.28
CA LEU A 177 5.31 16.83 -10.12
C LEU A 177 6.44 16.08 -9.37
N GLU A 178 6.09 15.27 -8.38
CA GLU A 178 7.05 14.52 -7.56
C GLU A 178 7.55 13.25 -8.27
N LEU A 179 6.69 12.60 -9.04
CA LEU A 179 7.05 11.44 -9.85
C LEU A 179 7.69 11.91 -11.16
N ILE A 180 8.86 11.36 -11.44
CA ILE A 180 9.62 11.65 -12.65
C ILE A 180 9.43 10.51 -13.65
N SER A 181 9.18 10.84 -14.92
CA SER A 181 9.11 9.86 -16.00
C SER A 181 10.41 9.03 -16.06
N GLY A 182 10.28 7.73 -16.27
CA GLY A 182 11.38 6.78 -16.24
C GLY A 182 11.67 6.15 -14.88
N SER A 183 11.06 6.66 -13.77
CA SER A 183 11.21 6.06 -12.44
C SER A 183 10.64 4.65 -12.38
N LEU A 184 11.32 3.76 -11.63
CA LEU A 184 10.78 2.45 -11.27
C LEU A 184 9.69 2.60 -10.23
N LEU A 185 8.54 2.00 -10.48
CA LEU A 185 7.39 1.98 -9.59
C LEU A 185 7.19 0.56 -9.04
N GLU A 186 7.12 0.44 -7.72
CA GLU A 186 6.60 -0.75 -7.04
C GLU A 186 5.09 -0.57 -6.90
N VAL A 187 4.32 -1.44 -7.54
CA VAL A 187 2.88 -1.28 -7.72
C VAL A 187 2.14 -2.38 -7.00
N GLY A 188 1.26 -2.00 -6.08
CA GLY A 188 0.34 -2.92 -5.42
C GLY A 188 -1.10 -2.67 -5.85
N VAL A 189 -1.66 -3.56 -6.66
CA VAL A 189 -3.07 -3.48 -7.08
C VAL A 189 -3.95 -4.17 -6.05
N LYS A 190 -4.89 -3.45 -5.47
CA LYS A 190 -5.86 -3.98 -4.50
C LYS A 190 -7.09 -4.54 -5.22
N PHE A 191 -7.52 -5.73 -4.82
CA PHE A 191 -8.72 -6.39 -5.37
C PHE A 191 -9.47 -7.14 -4.26
N ASN A 192 -10.66 -7.67 -4.55
CA ASN A 192 -11.53 -8.31 -3.55
C ASN A 192 -11.74 -7.44 -2.30
N LEU A 193 -11.99 -6.15 -2.53
CA LEU A 193 -12.27 -5.21 -1.45
C LEU A 193 -13.59 -5.61 -0.77
N ARG A 194 -13.55 -5.74 0.57
CA ARG A 194 -14.72 -6.09 1.38
C ARG A 194 -14.62 -5.53 2.78
N SER A 195 -15.75 -5.20 3.39
CA SER A 195 -15.86 -4.97 4.83
C SER A 195 -15.99 -6.31 5.54
N SER A 196 -15.23 -6.52 6.60
CA SER A 196 -15.24 -7.74 7.39
C SER A 196 -14.84 -7.46 8.83
N LEU A 197 -15.23 -8.32 9.76
CA LEU A 197 -14.85 -8.20 11.16
C LEU A 197 -13.32 -8.25 11.30
N SER A 198 -12.80 -7.39 12.13
CA SER A 198 -11.37 -7.18 12.35
C SER A 198 -11.00 -7.30 13.82
N VAL A 199 -9.92 -8.00 14.09
CA VAL A 199 -9.32 -8.10 15.41
C VAL A 199 -7.80 -7.85 15.32
N PRO A 200 -7.15 -7.32 16.36
CA PRO A 200 -5.68 -7.24 16.40
C PRO A 200 -5.06 -8.63 16.25
N ASP A 201 -3.95 -8.73 15.55
CA ASP A 201 -3.24 -10.00 15.34
C ASP A 201 -2.74 -10.62 16.67
N THR A 202 -2.48 -9.78 17.68
CA THR A 202 -2.11 -10.19 19.04
C THR A 202 -3.24 -10.87 19.82
N SER A 203 -4.48 -10.79 19.38
CA SER A 203 -5.66 -11.38 20.03
C SER A 203 -5.96 -12.81 19.60
N VAL A 204 -5.32 -13.29 18.51
CA VAL A 204 -5.57 -14.61 17.95
C VAL A 204 -4.51 -15.61 18.39
N MET A 205 -4.97 -16.76 18.90
CA MET A 205 -4.14 -17.91 19.23
C MET A 205 -4.37 -19.00 18.20
N VAL A 206 -3.28 -19.64 17.75
CA VAL A 206 -3.36 -20.80 16.86
C VAL A 206 -2.97 -22.05 17.65
N GLU A 207 -3.83 -23.06 17.63
CA GLU A 207 -3.58 -24.37 18.27
C GLU A 207 -3.89 -25.47 17.25
N GLY A 208 -2.86 -26.13 16.75
CA GLY A 208 -2.99 -27.07 15.65
C GLY A 208 -3.46 -26.37 14.38
N ASP A 209 -4.58 -26.79 13.85
CA ASP A 209 -5.23 -26.27 12.63
C ASP A 209 -6.34 -25.24 12.92
N LYS A 210 -6.55 -24.89 14.21
CA LYS A 210 -7.65 -24.03 14.65
C LYS A 210 -7.14 -22.72 15.25
N SER A 211 -7.93 -21.68 15.04
CA SER A 211 -7.70 -20.35 15.61
C SER A 211 -8.72 -20.05 16.70
N TYR A 212 -8.28 -19.38 17.75
CA TYR A 212 -9.09 -19.05 18.92
C TYR A 212 -8.84 -17.60 19.36
N VAL A 213 -9.87 -17.02 19.95
CA VAL A 213 -9.79 -15.75 20.70
C VAL A 213 -10.39 -15.96 22.09
N TYR A 214 -10.09 -15.06 23.03
CA TYR A 214 -10.82 -15.00 24.29
C TYR A 214 -11.90 -13.91 24.19
N LYS A 215 -13.17 -14.32 24.08
CA LYS A 215 -14.33 -13.43 24.14
C LYS A 215 -14.72 -13.19 25.61
N ILE A 216 -15.00 -11.95 25.96
CA ILE A 216 -15.33 -11.53 27.32
C ILE A 216 -16.85 -11.36 27.44
N ASN A 217 -17.42 -11.99 28.45
CA ASN A 217 -18.84 -11.83 28.75
C ASN A 217 -19.11 -10.68 29.74
N ASN A 218 -20.37 -10.37 29.98
CA ASN A 218 -20.80 -9.30 30.90
C ASN A 218 -20.33 -9.47 32.35
N GLU A 219 -19.89 -10.68 32.73
CA GLU A 219 -19.36 -10.99 34.07
C GLU A 219 -17.84 -10.88 34.12
N ASN A 220 -17.20 -10.36 33.07
CA ASN A 220 -15.75 -10.27 32.89
C ASN A 220 -15.05 -11.65 32.90
N VAL A 221 -15.72 -12.68 32.37
CA VAL A 221 -15.16 -14.02 32.20
C VAL A 221 -14.67 -14.18 30.77
N ALA A 222 -13.42 -14.64 30.62
CA ALA A 222 -12.79 -14.88 29.33
C ALA A 222 -13.12 -16.30 28.84
N ASN A 223 -13.92 -16.39 27.80
CA ASN A 223 -14.31 -17.64 27.17
C ASN A 223 -13.50 -17.88 25.89
N LYS A 224 -12.81 -19.03 25.82
CA LYS A 224 -12.08 -19.44 24.63
C LYS A 224 -13.08 -19.74 23.51
N THR A 225 -13.05 -18.98 22.43
CA THR A 225 -13.97 -19.04 21.29
C THR A 225 -13.20 -19.41 20.04
N GLU A 226 -13.62 -20.45 19.33
CA GLU A 226 -13.08 -20.83 18.03
C GLU A 226 -13.51 -19.81 16.99
N VAL A 227 -12.57 -19.38 16.12
CA VAL A 227 -12.80 -18.42 15.05
C VAL A 227 -12.20 -18.93 13.75
N LYS A 228 -12.83 -18.60 12.64
CA LYS A 228 -12.23 -18.78 11.32
C LYS A 228 -11.63 -17.45 10.87
N THR A 229 -10.33 -17.44 10.67
CA THR A 229 -9.59 -16.25 10.24
C THR A 229 -9.49 -16.17 8.72
N GLY A 230 -9.40 -14.96 8.19
CA GLY A 230 -9.16 -14.65 6.79
C GLY A 230 -7.82 -13.98 6.58
N LEU A 231 -7.82 -12.85 5.87
CA LEU A 231 -6.62 -12.09 5.56
C LEU A 231 -6.00 -11.46 6.81
N ARG A 232 -4.68 -11.30 6.75
CA ARG A 232 -3.94 -10.50 7.73
C ARG A 232 -3.40 -9.25 7.02
N SER A 233 -3.74 -8.07 7.53
CA SER A 233 -3.29 -6.78 7.02
C SER A 233 -3.12 -5.78 8.16
N ASP A 234 -2.07 -4.97 8.11
CA ASP A 234 -1.82 -3.84 9.02
C ASP A 234 -2.00 -4.16 10.50
N LYS A 235 -1.41 -5.28 10.96
CA LYS A 235 -1.51 -5.80 12.34
C LYS A 235 -2.93 -6.22 12.75
N ASN A 236 -3.84 -6.38 11.81
CA ASN A 236 -5.18 -6.90 12.02
C ASN A 236 -5.37 -8.23 11.29
N ILE A 237 -6.30 -9.02 11.80
CA ILE A 237 -6.75 -10.27 11.18
C ILE A 237 -8.23 -10.16 10.89
N GLU A 238 -8.60 -10.50 9.68
CA GLU A 238 -9.99 -10.68 9.26
C GLU A 238 -10.61 -11.89 9.97
N ILE A 239 -11.83 -11.72 10.48
CA ILE A 239 -12.61 -12.81 11.07
C ILE A 239 -13.79 -13.14 10.14
N ILE A 240 -13.75 -14.35 9.58
CA ILE A 240 -14.79 -14.85 8.69
C ILE A 240 -15.99 -15.36 9.47
N SER A 241 -15.76 -15.98 10.65
CA SER A 241 -16.84 -16.49 11.51
C SER A 241 -16.34 -16.70 12.95
N GLY A 242 -17.29 -16.79 13.89
CA GLY A 242 -17.01 -17.05 15.31
C GLY A 242 -17.15 -15.84 16.22
N LEU A 243 -17.24 -14.64 15.65
CA LEU A 243 -17.51 -13.39 16.37
C LEU A 243 -18.63 -12.59 15.70
N THR A 244 -19.13 -11.61 16.44
CA THR A 244 -20.07 -10.59 15.97
C THR A 244 -19.49 -9.21 16.23
N GLU A 245 -19.91 -8.22 15.49
CA GLU A 245 -19.56 -6.82 15.73
C GLU A 245 -19.97 -6.41 17.14
N GLY A 246 -19.13 -5.63 17.82
CA GLY A 246 -19.34 -5.23 19.21
C GLY A 246 -18.91 -6.24 20.26
N ASP A 247 -18.46 -7.44 19.87
CA ASP A 247 -17.92 -8.39 20.84
C ASP A 247 -16.65 -7.84 21.49
N ILE A 248 -16.53 -8.00 22.80
CA ILE A 248 -15.31 -7.62 23.52
C ILE A 248 -14.37 -8.83 23.61
N ILE A 249 -13.15 -8.65 23.16
CA ILE A 249 -12.13 -9.70 23.16
C ILE A 249 -10.83 -9.24 23.85
N VAL A 250 -10.01 -10.21 24.26
CA VAL A 250 -8.67 -9.94 24.76
C VAL A 250 -7.79 -9.48 23.58
N ALA A 251 -7.23 -8.27 23.67
CA ALA A 251 -6.32 -7.72 22.68
C ALA A 251 -4.86 -8.11 22.94
N GLU A 252 -4.44 -8.03 24.21
CA GLU A 252 -3.07 -8.33 24.63
C GLU A 252 -3.04 -9.05 25.97
N GLY A 253 -2.00 -9.86 26.19
CA GLY A 253 -1.79 -10.57 27.46
C GLY A 253 -2.43 -11.96 27.51
N LEU A 254 -2.67 -12.60 26.38
CA LEU A 254 -3.27 -13.94 26.26
C LEU A 254 -2.68 -14.97 27.23
N LYS A 255 -1.35 -14.95 27.47
CA LYS A 255 -0.67 -15.87 28.39
C LYS A 255 -1.12 -15.75 29.86
N LYS A 256 -1.74 -14.63 30.24
CA LYS A 256 -2.24 -14.37 31.60
C LYS A 256 -3.69 -14.81 31.77
N VAL A 257 -4.39 -15.08 30.66
CA VAL A 257 -5.79 -15.47 30.65
C VAL A 257 -5.91 -16.98 30.85
N ARG A 258 -6.83 -17.39 31.71
CA ARG A 258 -7.23 -18.81 31.87
C ARG A 258 -8.59 -18.99 31.21
N PRO A 259 -8.84 -20.10 30.52
CA PRO A 259 -10.17 -20.43 30.02
C PRO A 259 -11.21 -20.36 31.15
N SER A 260 -12.32 -19.69 30.92
CA SER A 260 -13.39 -19.44 31.92
C SER A 260 -12.89 -18.68 33.19
N GLY A 261 -11.77 -18.00 33.10
CA GLY A 261 -11.22 -17.20 34.18
C GLY A 261 -11.76 -15.77 34.21
N LYS A 262 -11.97 -15.21 35.40
CA LYS A 262 -12.27 -13.78 35.55
C LYS A 262 -11.06 -12.94 35.26
N ILE A 263 -11.26 -11.83 34.56
CA ILE A 263 -10.27 -10.81 34.25
C ILE A 263 -10.72 -9.44 34.73
N LYS A 264 -9.81 -8.49 34.84
CA LYS A 264 -10.11 -7.07 34.98
C LYS A 264 -9.85 -6.41 33.64
N PRO A 265 -10.90 -6.07 32.87
CA PRO A 265 -10.73 -5.43 31.56
C PRO A 265 -10.05 -4.06 31.72
N ILE A 266 -9.12 -3.76 30.82
CA ILE A 266 -8.46 -2.48 30.65
C ILE A 266 -8.68 -2.09 29.20
N ASN A 267 -9.43 -1.04 28.95
CA ASN A 267 -9.64 -0.53 27.59
C ASN A 267 -8.35 0.12 27.09
N LYS A 268 -8.06 -0.10 25.82
CA LYS A 268 -6.89 0.49 25.14
C LYS A 268 -7.18 1.91 24.73
#